data_36a2b12e873eebf4696d5d6d33bc9423
#
_entry.id   36a2b12e873eebf4696d5d6d33bc9423
#
_cell.length_a   1.000
_cell.length_b   1.000
_cell.length_c   1.000
_cell.angle_alpha   90.00
_cell.angle_beta   90.00
_cell.angle_gamma   90.00
#
_symmetry.space_group_name_H-M   'P 1'
#
loop_
_entity.id
_entity.type
_entity.pdbx_description
1 polymer ?
#
loop_
_entity_poly.entity_id
_entity_poly.type
_entity_poly.pdbx_seq_one_letter_code
_entity_poly.pdbx_strand_id
1 'polypeptide(L)'
;VDAKVPTTLMRLAGVPEVKFKVSSEAKRPEPPPLEVSLVLDRTWSMSVKLDGKEKYKTLQAAATSLVEGLMTTDNVAIGVVPFATWLKVDKSYWGEPWLETPADLKMPDFNYCSRPCLQWDPPQCWPAYECGTDGVPKTCPAGCQSKSCAKYGPETCYLSPGATYKFYGCFMTRAGLSDTIANPSSPNYPAQPLYGNSECKQTYILDLTKKGDDSGTGVTKVKSTISALVPSNDNSVSNTYIAGGLEFGWHMLSSGKPLDKATTKADASKLGLTKAIVLMTDGANTQSPGSTRGKWNSTMPSARNEADAILKSLCTNVKNDGILIYTVAFSVDDDAARQILKDCASAPSYYYDARDSATLINAFSKIGLSLMRLRVAK
;
A
#
# COMPACT_ATOMS: atom_id res chain seq x y z
N VAL A 1 -37.51 -21.21 26.72
CA VAL A 1 -37.82 -21.28 28.17
C VAL A 1 -39.12 -22.03 28.30
N ASP A 2 -39.12 -23.13 29.07
CA ASP A 2 -40.30 -23.85 29.44
C ASP A 2 -40.93 -23.16 30.67
N ALA A 3 -42.14 -22.69 30.55
CA ALA A 3 -42.85 -22.05 31.63
C ALA A 3 -44.05 -22.92 32.06
N LYS A 4 -44.30 -22.94 33.37
CA LYS A 4 -45.44 -23.60 33.97
C LYS A 4 -46.24 -22.55 34.73
N VAL A 5 -47.53 -22.48 34.48
CA VAL A 5 -48.43 -21.59 35.21
C VAL A 5 -49.42 -22.44 35.99
N PRO A 6 -49.42 -22.33 37.32
CA PRO A 6 -50.43 -23.03 38.13
C PRO A 6 -51.79 -22.44 37.84
N THR A 7 -52.79 -23.32 37.73
CA THR A 7 -54.16 -22.91 37.45
C THR A 7 -55.03 -23.05 38.72
N THR A 8 -55.82 -22.06 39.01
CA THR A 8 -56.70 -22.10 40.21
C THR A 8 -58.04 -22.75 39.92
N LEU A 9 -58.72 -22.36 38.86
CA LEU A 9 -60.03 -22.89 38.48
C LEU A 9 -59.94 -24.20 37.68
N MET A 10 -58.96 -24.31 36.77
CA MET A 10 -58.77 -25.54 35.97
C MET A 10 -58.27 -26.73 36.82
N ARG A 11 -57.77 -26.49 38.01
CA ARG A 11 -57.34 -27.51 38.96
C ARG A 11 -58.51 -28.35 39.42
N LEU A 12 -59.75 -27.78 39.53
CA LEU A 12 -61.00 -28.49 39.84
C LEU A 12 -61.43 -29.43 38.71
N ALA A 13 -61.00 -29.17 37.47
CA ALA A 13 -61.21 -30.01 36.29
C ALA A 13 -60.03 -30.96 36.02
N GLY A 14 -59.12 -31.18 36.96
CA GLY A 14 -57.99 -32.09 36.83
C GLY A 14 -56.75 -31.53 36.10
N VAL A 15 -56.71 -30.23 35.81
CA VAL A 15 -55.57 -29.59 35.16
C VAL A 15 -54.86 -28.65 36.15
N PRO A 16 -53.92 -29.12 36.95
CA PRO A 16 -53.30 -28.34 38.00
C PRO A 16 -52.32 -27.30 37.48
N GLU A 17 -51.70 -27.47 36.31
CA GLU A 17 -50.75 -26.57 35.66
C GLU A 17 -50.88 -26.63 34.14
N VAL A 18 -50.66 -25.48 33.48
CA VAL A 18 -50.52 -25.39 32.03
C VAL A 18 -49.05 -25.21 31.71
N LYS A 19 -48.53 -26.10 30.88
CA LYS A 19 -47.15 -26.02 30.37
C LYS A 19 -47.17 -25.36 29.00
N PHE A 20 -46.37 -24.36 28.82
CA PHE A 20 -46.14 -23.76 27.50
C PHE A 20 -44.67 -23.50 27.29
N LYS A 21 -44.26 -23.64 26.04
CA LYS A 21 -42.90 -23.42 25.62
C LYS A 21 -42.84 -22.09 24.89
N VAL A 22 -42.06 -21.16 25.42
CA VAL A 22 -41.78 -19.87 24.74
C VAL A 22 -40.39 -19.98 24.14
N SER A 23 -40.30 -19.91 22.81
CA SER A 23 -39.06 -19.74 22.10
C SER A 23 -39.04 -18.33 21.51
N SER A 24 -37.99 -17.59 21.75
CA SER A 24 -37.73 -16.32 21.11
C SER A 24 -36.45 -16.48 20.28
N GLU A 25 -36.53 -16.24 18.99
CA GLU A 25 -35.40 -16.20 18.10
C GLU A 25 -35.05 -14.72 17.83
N ALA A 26 -33.97 -14.26 18.40
CA ALA A 26 -33.44 -12.93 18.10
C ALA A 26 -32.47 -13.06 16.92
N LYS A 27 -32.93 -12.73 15.72
CA LYS A 27 -32.05 -12.61 14.55
C LYS A 27 -31.29 -11.32 14.65
N ARG A 28 -29.98 -11.40 14.96
CA ARG A 28 -29.12 -10.20 14.92
C ARG A 28 -29.02 -9.77 13.45
N PRO A 29 -29.35 -8.51 13.09
CA PRO A 29 -29.17 -8.05 11.73
C PRO A 29 -27.68 -8.13 11.37
N GLU A 30 -27.40 -8.49 10.12
CA GLU A 30 -26.01 -8.46 9.63
C GLU A 30 -25.45 -7.04 9.75
N PRO A 31 -24.21 -6.90 10.23
CA PRO A 31 -23.57 -5.59 10.30
C PRO A 31 -23.48 -4.98 8.89
N PRO A 32 -23.61 -3.65 8.73
CA PRO A 32 -23.45 -2.98 7.45
C PRO A 32 -22.16 -3.37 6.72
N PRO A 33 -22.16 -3.34 5.38
CA PRO A 33 -20.99 -3.72 4.59
C PRO A 33 -19.80 -2.79 4.83
N LEU A 34 -18.60 -3.30 4.53
CA LEU A 34 -17.34 -2.59 4.70
C LEU A 34 -16.43 -2.83 3.49
N GLU A 35 -15.90 -1.77 2.91
CA GLU A 35 -14.85 -1.82 1.89
C GLU A 35 -13.57 -1.16 2.44
N VAL A 36 -12.46 -1.88 2.41
CA VAL A 36 -11.17 -1.43 2.94
C VAL A 36 -10.09 -1.54 1.88
N SER A 37 -9.35 -0.46 1.67
CA SER A 37 -8.11 -0.46 0.90
C SER A 37 -6.92 -0.40 1.85
N LEU A 38 -6.07 -1.43 1.81
CA LEU A 38 -4.81 -1.49 2.55
C LEU A 38 -3.69 -0.93 1.67
N VAL A 39 -3.27 0.30 1.92
CA VAL A 39 -2.19 1.00 1.21
C VAL A 39 -0.90 0.81 2.01
N LEU A 40 -0.06 -0.11 1.57
CA LEU A 40 1.04 -0.66 2.36
C LEU A 40 2.39 -0.41 1.70
N ASP A 41 3.28 0.22 2.46
CA ASP A 41 4.65 0.50 2.06
C ASP A 41 5.48 -0.79 1.92
N ARG A 42 6.19 -0.92 0.79
CA ARG A 42 7.17 -1.97 0.54
C ARG A 42 8.52 -1.43 0.06
N THR A 43 8.82 -0.19 0.36
CA THR A 43 10.12 0.43 0.01
C THR A 43 11.29 -0.27 0.69
N TRP A 44 12.50 0.02 0.23
CA TRP A 44 13.72 -0.58 0.78
C TRP A 44 13.87 -0.38 2.30
N SER A 45 13.46 0.77 2.84
CA SER A 45 13.49 1.07 4.27
C SER A 45 12.76 0.04 5.13
N MET A 46 11.71 -0.59 4.57
CA MET A 46 10.98 -1.67 5.22
C MET A 46 11.81 -2.97 5.41
N SER A 47 12.98 -3.10 4.75
CA SER A 47 13.92 -4.22 4.98
C SER A 47 14.80 -4.04 6.21
N VAL A 48 14.85 -2.82 6.75
CA VAL A 48 15.62 -2.52 7.96
C VAL A 48 15.02 -3.26 9.16
N LYS A 49 15.91 -3.76 10.02
CA LYS A 49 15.48 -4.45 11.25
C LYS A 49 15.09 -3.44 12.33
N LEU A 50 13.95 -3.69 12.93
CA LEU A 50 13.47 -3.04 14.14
C LEU A 50 13.13 -4.14 15.16
N ASP A 51 13.61 -4.04 16.38
CA ASP A 51 13.46 -5.07 17.43
C ASP A 51 13.93 -6.47 16.97
N GLY A 52 15.04 -6.52 16.20
CA GLY A 52 15.64 -7.75 15.71
C GLY A 52 14.94 -8.41 14.51
N LYS A 53 13.81 -7.84 14.04
CA LYS A 53 13.01 -8.34 12.92
C LYS A 53 12.87 -7.28 11.84
N GLU A 54 12.88 -7.68 10.57
CA GLU A 54 12.65 -6.75 9.47
C GLU A 54 11.25 -6.13 9.56
N LYS A 55 11.13 -4.81 9.35
CA LYS A 55 9.90 -4.05 9.46
C LYS A 55 8.76 -4.65 8.62
N TYR A 56 9.06 -5.07 7.39
CA TYR A 56 8.03 -5.65 6.51
C TYR A 56 7.40 -6.94 7.06
N LYS A 57 8.16 -7.77 7.78
CA LYS A 57 7.62 -8.99 8.41
C LYS A 57 6.65 -8.67 9.53
N THR A 58 6.90 -7.59 10.28
CA THR A 58 5.96 -7.12 11.30
C THR A 58 4.69 -6.56 10.65
N LEU A 59 4.83 -5.80 9.55
CA LEU A 59 3.70 -5.32 8.75
C LEU A 59 2.86 -6.48 8.22
N GLN A 60 3.49 -7.49 7.61
CA GLN A 60 2.79 -8.68 7.11
C GLN A 60 1.95 -9.36 8.20
N ALA A 61 2.52 -9.54 9.40
CA ALA A 61 1.81 -10.13 10.52
C ALA A 61 0.62 -9.27 11.00
N ALA A 62 0.83 -7.95 11.15
CA ALA A 62 -0.19 -7.01 11.59
C ALA A 62 -1.36 -6.91 10.59
N ALA A 63 -1.04 -6.77 9.29
CA ALA A 63 -2.05 -6.69 8.23
C ALA A 63 -2.81 -8.01 8.05
N THR A 64 -2.13 -9.15 8.17
CA THR A 64 -2.78 -10.47 8.13
C THR A 64 -3.79 -10.62 9.26
N SER A 65 -3.42 -10.25 10.49
CA SER A 65 -4.31 -10.30 11.65
C SER A 65 -5.54 -9.39 11.48
N LEU A 66 -5.36 -8.19 10.90
CA LEU A 66 -6.47 -7.30 10.55
C LEU A 66 -7.43 -7.96 9.55
N VAL A 67 -6.92 -8.57 8.49
CA VAL A 67 -7.71 -9.27 7.48
C VAL A 67 -8.50 -10.42 8.09
N GLU A 68 -7.87 -11.26 8.90
CA GLU A 68 -8.51 -12.38 9.60
C GLU A 68 -9.64 -11.91 10.54
N GLY A 69 -9.43 -10.79 11.22
CA GLY A 69 -10.44 -10.20 12.10
C GLY A 69 -11.63 -9.60 11.36
N LEU A 70 -11.41 -8.98 10.18
CA LEU A 70 -12.46 -8.30 9.43
C LEU A 70 -13.21 -9.20 8.45
N MET A 71 -12.52 -10.08 7.70
CA MET A 71 -13.12 -10.92 6.64
C MET A 71 -13.78 -12.19 7.19
N THR A 72 -14.56 -12.05 8.25
CA THR A 72 -15.31 -13.16 8.84
C THR A 72 -16.59 -13.48 8.07
N THR A 73 -17.12 -12.50 7.32
CA THR A 73 -18.36 -12.56 6.53
C THR A 73 -18.15 -12.00 5.13
N ASP A 74 -19.05 -12.29 4.19
CA ASP A 74 -18.97 -11.84 2.79
C ASP A 74 -19.35 -10.37 2.59
N ASN A 75 -19.83 -9.69 3.62
CA ASN A 75 -20.13 -8.25 3.56
C ASN A 75 -18.91 -7.35 3.86
N VAL A 76 -17.71 -7.93 3.90
CA VAL A 76 -16.42 -7.20 3.97
C VAL A 76 -15.62 -7.50 2.72
N ALA A 77 -15.22 -6.44 2.03
CA ALA A 77 -14.27 -6.52 0.92
C ALA A 77 -12.98 -5.79 1.28
N ILE A 78 -11.85 -6.45 1.07
CA ILE A 78 -10.51 -5.87 1.31
C ILE A 78 -9.69 -5.95 0.03
N GLY A 79 -9.08 -4.83 -0.35
CA GLY A 79 -8.06 -4.77 -1.39
C GLY A 79 -6.71 -4.35 -0.84
N VAL A 80 -5.65 -4.59 -1.59
CA VAL A 80 -4.28 -4.27 -1.18
C VAL A 80 -3.59 -3.47 -2.27
N VAL A 81 -3.05 -2.31 -1.91
CA VAL A 81 -2.23 -1.45 -2.76
C VAL A 81 -0.80 -1.42 -2.20
N PRO A 82 0.05 -2.34 -2.65
CA PRO A 82 1.48 -2.25 -2.35
C PRO A 82 2.09 -1.06 -3.08
N PHE A 83 2.80 -0.20 -2.38
CA PHE A 83 3.44 0.94 -3.04
C PHE A 83 4.93 1.08 -2.68
N ALA A 84 5.65 1.67 -3.60
CA ALA A 84 7.01 2.17 -3.46
C ALA A 84 7.17 3.36 -4.39
N THR A 85 8.16 3.35 -5.30
CA THR A 85 8.26 4.29 -6.42
C THR A 85 7.14 4.06 -7.44
N TRP A 86 6.89 2.80 -7.77
CA TRP A 86 5.95 2.33 -8.78
C TRP A 86 4.82 1.54 -8.14
N LEU A 87 3.74 1.41 -8.89
CA LEU A 87 2.65 0.48 -8.65
C LEU A 87 2.69 -0.63 -9.70
N LYS A 88 2.03 -1.77 -9.45
CA LYS A 88 1.98 -2.90 -10.40
C LYS A 88 0.59 -3.48 -10.48
N VAL A 89 0.11 -3.68 -11.71
CA VAL A 89 -1.16 -4.36 -11.98
C VAL A 89 -0.97 -5.65 -12.76
N ASP A 90 -1.91 -6.56 -12.57
CA ASP A 90 -1.98 -7.82 -13.29
C ASP A 90 -2.22 -7.61 -14.80
N LYS A 91 -1.92 -8.65 -15.59
CA LYS A 91 -2.12 -8.62 -17.05
C LYS A 91 -3.56 -8.37 -17.47
N SER A 92 -4.54 -8.70 -16.64
CA SER A 92 -5.95 -8.43 -16.88
C SER A 92 -6.29 -6.96 -17.09
N TYR A 93 -5.43 -6.07 -16.60
CA TYR A 93 -5.59 -4.61 -16.77
C TYR A 93 -4.84 -4.05 -17.97
N TRP A 94 -4.08 -4.87 -18.71
CA TRP A 94 -3.31 -4.40 -19.86
C TRP A 94 -4.25 -4.09 -21.04
N GLY A 95 -4.04 -2.93 -21.66
CA GLY A 95 -4.92 -2.45 -22.73
C GLY A 95 -6.16 -1.70 -22.26
N GLU A 96 -6.36 -1.56 -20.94
CA GLU A 96 -7.39 -0.69 -20.41
C GLU A 96 -7.09 0.79 -20.74
N PRO A 97 -8.12 1.61 -21.06
CA PRO A 97 -7.91 3.00 -21.51
C PRO A 97 -7.16 3.89 -20.50
N TRP A 98 -7.19 3.53 -19.21
CA TRP A 98 -6.50 4.27 -18.16
C TRP A 98 -5.01 3.91 -18.03
N LEU A 99 -4.54 2.87 -18.73
CA LEU A 99 -3.16 2.39 -18.70
C LEU A 99 -2.61 2.24 -20.11
N GLU A 100 -1.66 3.06 -20.47
CA GLU A 100 -0.95 2.90 -21.74
C GLU A 100 -0.12 1.62 -21.72
N THR A 101 -0.35 0.74 -22.69
CA THR A 101 0.43 -0.49 -22.88
C THR A 101 0.98 -0.54 -24.30
N PRO A 102 2.08 0.19 -24.57
CA PRO A 102 2.68 0.17 -25.89
C PRO A 102 3.33 -1.17 -26.22
N ALA A 103 3.59 -1.40 -27.51
CA ALA A 103 4.27 -2.60 -28.00
C ALA A 103 5.70 -2.71 -27.45
N ASP A 104 6.24 -3.92 -27.40
CA ASP A 104 7.64 -4.17 -27.04
C ASP A 104 8.57 -3.34 -27.94
N LEU A 105 9.57 -2.72 -27.34
CA LEU A 105 10.59 -1.93 -28.03
C LEU A 105 11.89 -2.71 -28.08
N LYS A 106 12.26 -3.19 -29.26
CA LYS A 106 13.58 -3.77 -29.49
C LYS A 106 14.59 -2.68 -29.85
N MET A 107 15.62 -2.52 -29.03
CA MET A 107 16.73 -1.63 -29.33
C MET A 107 17.59 -2.23 -30.44
N PRO A 108 18.19 -1.41 -31.32
CA PRO A 108 19.15 -1.90 -32.31
C PRO A 108 20.36 -2.53 -31.61
N ASP A 109 20.98 -3.49 -32.30
CA ASP A 109 22.25 -4.03 -31.87
C ASP A 109 23.31 -2.94 -31.87
N PHE A 110 24.24 -2.96 -30.93
CA PHE A 110 25.26 -1.94 -30.76
C PHE A 110 26.64 -2.56 -30.53
N ASN A 111 27.70 -1.84 -30.94
CA ASN A 111 29.06 -2.24 -30.67
C ASN A 111 29.39 -1.92 -29.18
N TYR A 112 29.59 -2.97 -28.43
CA TYR A 112 30.11 -2.85 -27.06
C TYR A 112 31.64 -2.96 -27.11
N CYS A 113 32.31 -1.87 -26.72
CA CYS A 113 33.76 -1.82 -26.66
C CYS A 113 34.23 -1.80 -25.21
N SER A 114 35.18 -2.63 -24.87
CA SER A 114 35.76 -2.68 -23.56
C SER A 114 37.30 -2.71 -23.63
N ARG A 115 37.89 -2.15 -22.60
CA ARG A 115 39.34 -2.20 -22.40
C ARG A 115 39.65 -2.89 -21.10
N PRO A 116 40.33 -4.06 -21.10
CA PRO A 116 40.70 -4.71 -19.86
C PRO A 116 41.69 -3.83 -19.08
N CYS A 117 41.53 -3.77 -17.78
CA CYS A 117 42.50 -3.10 -16.94
C CYS A 117 43.73 -3.96 -16.76
N LEU A 118 44.88 -3.50 -17.21
CA LEU A 118 46.16 -4.20 -17.09
C LEU A 118 46.89 -3.85 -15.79
N GLN A 119 46.60 -2.69 -15.22
CA GLN A 119 47.22 -2.24 -13.97
C GLN A 119 46.19 -1.43 -13.18
N TRP A 120 45.99 -1.78 -11.93
CA TRP A 120 45.13 -1.05 -11.03
C TRP A 120 45.91 -0.10 -10.14
N ASP A 121 45.38 1.08 -9.92
CA ASP A 121 45.89 1.98 -8.89
C ASP A 121 45.68 1.35 -7.50
N PRO A 122 46.60 1.61 -6.56
CA PRO A 122 46.34 1.20 -5.18
C PRO A 122 45.07 1.92 -4.66
N PRO A 123 44.20 1.23 -3.89
CA PRO A 123 43.01 1.86 -3.38
C PRO A 123 43.37 3.01 -2.44
N GLN A 124 42.74 4.15 -2.62
CA GLN A 124 42.82 5.24 -1.65
C GLN A 124 41.94 4.91 -0.47
N CYS A 125 42.54 4.73 0.70
CA CYS A 125 41.85 4.40 1.93
C CYS A 125 41.94 5.55 2.93
N TRP A 126 40.90 5.74 3.72
CA TRP A 126 40.84 6.72 4.79
C TRP A 126 40.54 6.04 6.14
N PRO A 127 41.12 6.50 7.24
CA PRO A 127 40.82 6.01 8.57
C PRO A 127 39.38 6.43 8.97
N ALA A 128 38.87 5.85 10.03
CA ALA A 128 37.64 6.33 10.63
C ALA A 128 37.78 7.80 11.03
N TYR A 129 36.77 8.62 10.78
CA TYR A 129 36.77 10.05 11.03
C TYR A 129 35.45 10.52 11.64
N GLU A 130 35.48 11.66 12.30
CA GLU A 130 34.26 12.27 12.81
C GLU A 130 33.50 12.98 11.67
N CYS A 131 32.25 12.61 11.47
CA CYS A 131 31.38 13.09 10.39
C CYS A 131 30.01 13.57 10.85
N GLY A 132 29.85 13.83 12.15
CA GLY A 132 28.60 14.34 12.71
C GLY A 132 28.34 15.77 12.22
N THR A 133 27.09 16.06 11.86
CA THR A 133 26.57 17.41 11.63
C THR A 133 25.67 17.81 12.79
N ASP A 134 25.55 19.12 13.04
CA ASP A 134 24.63 19.70 14.03
C ASP A 134 24.90 19.34 15.52
N GLY A 135 26.19 19.19 15.86
CA GLY A 135 26.60 19.01 17.27
C GLY A 135 26.41 17.61 17.83
N VAL A 136 26.01 16.65 17.01
CA VAL A 136 25.93 15.23 17.39
C VAL A 136 27.18 14.52 16.88
N PRO A 137 28.09 14.06 17.77
CA PRO A 137 29.27 13.31 17.35
C PRO A 137 28.87 11.99 16.69
N LYS A 138 29.31 11.78 15.47
CA LYS A 138 29.15 10.51 14.73
C LYS A 138 30.48 10.13 14.12
N THR A 139 30.91 8.90 14.36
CA THR A 139 32.12 8.34 13.74
C THR A 139 31.74 7.60 12.46
N CYS A 140 32.29 8.07 11.33
CA CYS A 140 32.22 7.34 10.08
C CYS A 140 33.31 6.27 10.04
N PRO A 141 33.00 5.05 9.58
CA PRO A 141 33.98 3.96 9.55
C PRO A 141 35.11 4.27 8.55
N ALA A 142 36.27 3.67 8.79
CA ALA A 142 37.34 3.60 7.81
C ALA A 142 36.82 2.95 6.51
N GLY A 143 37.25 3.43 5.37
CA GLY A 143 36.83 2.92 4.07
C GLY A 143 37.90 3.09 3.02
N CYS A 144 37.70 2.42 1.89
CA CYS A 144 38.57 2.56 0.73
C CYS A 144 37.73 2.84 -0.51
N GLN A 145 38.21 3.73 -1.35
CA GLN A 145 37.63 3.94 -2.67
C GLN A 145 37.87 2.71 -3.56
N SER A 146 36.94 2.39 -4.44
CA SER A 146 37.15 1.32 -5.43
C SER A 146 38.41 1.63 -6.27
N LYS A 147 39.17 0.57 -6.56
CA LYS A 147 40.38 0.70 -7.38
C LYS A 147 40.05 1.35 -8.73
N SER A 148 40.79 2.39 -9.12
CA SER A 148 40.78 2.93 -10.48
C SER A 148 41.78 2.17 -11.36
N CYS A 149 41.57 2.18 -12.67
CA CYS A 149 42.48 1.54 -13.59
C CYS A 149 43.58 2.53 -14.05
N ALA A 150 44.82 2.24 -13.68
CA ALA A 150 45.98 3.07 -14.08
C ALA A 150 46.41 2.82 -15.53
N LYS A 151 46.23 1.62 -16.05
CA LYS A 151 46.61 1.26 -17.41
C LYS A 151 45.61 0.32 -18.04
N TYR A 152 45.04 0.76 -19.17
CA TYR A 152 44.12 -0.06 -19.96
C TYR A 152 44.83 -0.84 -21.06
N GLY A 153 44.36 -2.01 -21.36
CA GLY A 153 44.78 -2.78 -22.53
C GLY A 153 44.16 -2.29 -23.83
N PRO A 154 44.43 -2.99 -24.95
CA PRO A 154 43.80 -2.67 -26.21
C PRO A 154 42.28 -2.78 -26.11
N GLU A 155 41.58 -1.91 -26.85
CA GLU A 155 40.15 -1.95 -26.95
C GLU A 155 39.70 -3.13 -27.79
N THR A 156 38.76 -3.89 -27.28
CA THR A 156 38.11 -4.97 -28.02
C THR A 156 36.63 -4.65 -28.11
N CYS A 157 36.08 -4.67 -29.31
CA CYS A 157 34.68 -4.41 -29.58
C CYS A 157 34.01 -5.70 -30.09
N TYR A 158 32.79 -5.94 -29.65
CA TYR A 158 31.94 -6.98 -30.17
C TYR A 158 30.51 -6.47 -30.34
N LEU A 159 29.79 -7.01 -31.31
CA LEU A 159 28.39 -6.68 -31.52
C LEU A 159 27.56 -7.28 -30.38
N SER A 160 26.93 -6.42 -29.60
CA SER A 160 26.01 -6.83 -28.54
C SER A 160 24.58 -6.69 -29.04
N PRO A 161 23.72 -7.71 -28.87
CA PRO A 161 22.32 -7.60 -29.24
C PRO A 161 21.62 -6.53 -28.42
N GLY A 162 20.82 -5.72 -29.07
CA GLY A 162 20.02 -4.70 -28.43
C GLY A 162 18.98 -5.34 -27.49
N ALA A 163 18.83 -4.75 -26.32
CA ALA A 163 17.83 -5.20 -25.34
C ALA A 163 16.40 -5.00 -25.86
N THR A 164 15.51 -5.93 -25.54
CA THR A 164 14.08 -5.74 -25.76
C THR A 164 13.46 -5.21 -24.48
N TYR A 165 12.88 -4.01 -24.56
CA TYR A 165 12.14 -3.40 -23.46
C TYR A 165 10.68 -3.79 -23.54
N LYS A 166 10.14 -4.24 -22.44
CA LYS A 166 8.76 -4.72 -22.31
C LYS A 166 8.04 -4.04 -21.16
N PHE A 167 6.72 -4.05 -21.25
CA PHE A 167 5.88 -3.71 -20.12
C PHE A 167 5.68 -4.96 -19.24
N TYR A 168 5.92 -4.83 -17.95
CA TYR A 168 5.77 -5.91 -16.96
C TYR A 168 4.71 -5.62 -15.89
N GLY A 169 3.79 -4.69 -16.17
CA GLY A 169 2.71 -4.32 -15.26
C GLY A 169 3.02 -3.18 -14.31
N CYS A 170 4.27 -2.73 -14.21
CA CYS A 170 4.61 -1.56 -13.40
C CYS A 170 4.31 -0.26 -14.13
N PHE A 171 3.79 0.72 -13.40
CA PHE A 171 3.41 2.00 -13.95
C PHE A 171 3.60 3.12 -12.93
N MET A 172 3.73 4.34 -13.44
CA MET A 172 3.61 5.58 -12.68
C MET A 172 2.14 5.98 -12.56
N THR A 173 1.80 6.61 -11.45
CA THR A 173 0.55 7.37 -11.38
C THR A 173 0.61 8.57 -12.31
N ARG A 174 -0.53 9.22 -12.49
CA ARG A 174 -0.65 10.35 -13.40
C ARG A 174 0.26 11.51 -12.99
N ALA A 175 0.89 12.16 -13.95
CA ALA A 175 1.66 13.36 -13.72
C ALA A 175 0.74 14.59 -13.64
N GLY A 176 0.98 15.45 -12.67
CA GLY A 176 0.25 16.71 -12.51
C GLY A 176 -0.75 16.71 -11.37
N LEU A 177 -0.73 17.79 -10.60
CA LEU A 177 -1.60 17.98 -9.42
C LEU A 177 -3.10 17.98 -9.78
N SER A 178 -3.48 18.52 -10.95
CA SER A 178 -4.88 18.64 -11.35
C SER A 178 -5.55 17.30 -11.62
N ASP A 179 -4.80 16.29 -12.04
CA ASP A 179 -5.34 15.01 -12.50
C ASP A 179 -5.57 14.02 -11.37
N THR A 180 -4.68 14.01 -10.39
CA THR A 180 -4.80 13.20 -9.18
C THR A 180 -5.88 13.74 -8.23
N ILE A 181 -6.22 15.01 -8.36
CA ILE A 181 -7.14 15.74 -7.46
C ILE A 181 -8.58 15.68 -7.94
N ALA A 182 -8.84 15.74 -9.25
CA ALA A 182 -10.17 16.06 -9.75
C ALA A 182 -11.09 14.86 -9.96
N ASN A 183 -10.58 13.70 -10.36
CA ASN A 183 -11.43 12.56 -10.69
C ASN A 183 -10.61 11.25 -10.66
N PRO A 184 -10.89 10.34 -9.71
CA PRO A 184 -10.23 9.04 -9.65
C PRO A 184 -10.33 8.23 -10.95
N SER A 185 -11.42 8.36 -11.67
CA SER A 185 -11.74 7.56 -12.86
C SER A 185 -11.54 8.31 -14.18
N SER A 186 -10.85 9.45 -14.20
CA SER A 186 -10.67 10.21 -15.43
C SER A 186 -9.79 9.46 -16.45
N PRO A 187 -10.29 9.18 -17.66
CA PRO A 187 -9.50 8.54 -18.72
C PRO A 187 -8.55 9.52 -19.43
N ASN A 188 -8.67 10.83 -19.17
CA ASN A 188 -7.93 11.86 -19.91
C ASN A 188 -6.41 11.83 -19.67
N TYR A 189 -6.00 11.21 -18.58
CA TYR A 189 -4.58 11.10 -18.21
C TYR A 189 -4.27 9.68 -17.77
N PRO A 190 -4.02 8.78 -18.74
CA PRO A 190 -3.71 7.39 -18.42
C PRO A 190 -2.41 7.29 -17.63
N ALA A 191 -2.37 6.32 -16.73
CA ALA A 191 -1.17 5.94 -16.01
C ALA A 191 -0.08 5.48 -17.00
N GLN A 192 1.17 5.82 -16.70
CA GLN A 192 2.28 5.57 -17.62
C GLN A 192 3.02 4.28 -17.31
N PRO A 193 3.23 3.42 -18.31
CA PRO A 193 3.94 2.18 -18.11
C PRO A 193 5.44 2.41 -17.86
N LEU A 194 6.01 1.56 -17.02
CA LEU A 194 7.45 1.41 -16.90
C LEU A 194 7.93 0.34 -17.88
N TYR A 195 8.78 0.76 -18.82
CA TYR A 195 9.49 -0.16 -19.72
C TYR A 195 10.79 -0.61 -19.08
N GLY A 196 11.05 -1.91 -19.14
CA GLY A 196 12.31 -2.49 -18.69
C GLY A 196 12.76 -3.65 -19.58
N ASN A 197 14.03 -3.96 -19.51
CA ASN A 197 14.61 -5.17 -20.09
C ASN A 197 14.54 -6.36 -19.14
N SER A 198 14.02 -6.14 -17.95
CA SER A 198 13.76 -7.17 -16.95
C SER A 198 12.46 -6.86 -16.20
N GLU A 199 11.88 -7.87 -15.57
CA GLU A 199 10.64 -7.70 -14.79
C GLU A 199 10.85 -6.76 -13.60
N CYS A 200 9.92 -5.82 -13.42
CA CYS A 200 9.91 -4.95 -12.25
C CYS A 200 9.57 -5.73 -10.97
N LYS A 201 10.27 -5.43 -9.89
CA LYS A 201 10.19 -6.16 -8.60
C LYS A 201 9.00 -5.74 -7.72
N GLN A 202 8.01 -5.02 -8.24
CA GLN A 202 6.84 -4.58 -7.47
C GLN A 202 5.83 -5.73 -7.26
N THR A 203 5.07 -5.68 -6.14
CA THR A 203 3.94 -6.58 -5.87
C THR A 203 2.68 -6.06 -6.56
N TYR A 204 1.85 -6.97 -7.07
CA TYR A 204 0.61 -6.61 -7.75
C TYR A 204 -0.41 -5.96 -6.78
N ILE A 205 -1.14 -4.96 -7.29
CA ILE A 205 -2.36 -4.47 -6.64
C ILE A 205 -3.38 -5.61 -6.66
N LEU A 206 -4.01 -5.86 -5.52
CA LEU A 206 -5.16 -6.75 -5.41
C LEU A 206 -6.41 -5.90 -5.21
N ASP A 207 -7.30 -5.92 -6.17
CA ASP A 207 -8.58 -5.22 -6.09
C ASP A 207 -9.49 -5.81 -4.99
N LEU A 208 -10.55 -5.10 -4.62
CA LEU A 208 -11.49 -5.50 -3.58
C LEU A 208 -11.90 -6.97 -3.73
N THR A 209 -11.71 -7.71 -2.67
CA THR A 209 -11.89 -9.16 -2.60
C THR A 209 -12.70 -9.51 -1.36
N LYS A 210 -13.79 -10.27 -1.52
CA LYS A 210 -14.64 -10.76 -0.44
C LYS A 210 -14.20 -12.16 -0.02
N LYS A 211 -14.64 -12.59 1.15
CA LYS A 211 -14.34 -13.94 1.68
C LYS A 211 -14.74 -15.05 0.69
N GLY A 212 -15.94 -14.97 0.12
CA GLY A 212 -16.50 -15.96 -0.81
C GLY A 212 -15.95 -15.90 -2.23
N ASP A 213 -15.18 -14.87 -2.58
CA ASP A 213 -14.60 -14.74 -3.92
C ASP A 213 -13.68 -15.92 -4.26
N ASP A 214 -13.51 -16.18 -5.55
CA ASP A 214 -12.66 -17.25 -6.07
C ASP A 214 -12.99 -18.62 -5.39
N SER A 215 -14.26 -18.97 -5.31
CA SER A 215 -14.77 -20.21 -4.68
C SER A 215 -14.40 -20.34 -3.19
N GLY A 216 -14.40 -19.22 -2.46
CA GLY A 216 -14.15 -19.17 -1.01
C GLY A 216 -12.69 -18.97 -0.63
N THR A 217 -11.79 -18.70 -1.57
CA THR A 217 -10.37 -18.48 -1.30
C THR A 217 -9.99 -17.00 -1.12
N GLY A 218 -10.96 -16.08 -1.12
CA GLY A 218 -10.72 -14.64 -1.07
C GLY A 218 -9.84 -14.20 0.08
N VAL A 219 -10.06 -14.72 1.30
CA VAL A 219 -9.18 -14.42 2.46
C VAL A 219 -7.74 -14.85 2.20
N THR A 220 -7.55 -16.05 1.65
CA THR A 220 -6.22 -16.58 1.32
C THR A 220 -5.53 -15.71 0.27
N LYS A 221 -6.28 -15.21 -0.72
CA LYS A 221 -5.76 -14.34 -1.77
C LYS A 221 -5.28 -13.00 -1.21
N VAL A 222 -6.04 -12.37 -0.32
CA VAL A 222 -5.61 -11.14 0.37
C VAL A 222 -4.35 -11.40 1.20
N LYS A 223 -4.33 -12.47 1.99
CA LYS A 223 -3.19 -12.84 2.83
C LYS A 223 -1.93 -13.16 1.99
N SER A 224 -2.07 -13.86 0.87
CA SER A 224 -0.92 -14.15 -0.01
C SER A 224 -0.37 -12.88 -0.66
N THR A 225 -1.21 -11.92 -1.02
CA THR A 225 -0.75 -10.61 -1.49
C THR A 225 0.03 -9.85 -0.41
N ILE A 226 -0.46 -9.87 0.84
CA ILE A 226 0.27 -9.29 1.97
C ILE A 226 1.62 -10.00 2.19
N SER A 227 1.65 -11.32 2.11
CA SER A 227 2.89 -12.10 2.26
C SER A 227 3.90 -11.83 1.13
N ALA A 228 3.46 -11.36 -0.03
CA ALA A 228 4.32 -10.97 -1.15
C ALA A 228 4.91 -9.55 -0.99
N LEU A 229 4.61 -8.82 0.09
CA LEU A 229 5.18 -7.50 0.40
C LEU A 229 6.63 -7.65 0.87
N VAL A 230 7.53 -8.04 -0.01
CA VAL A 230 8.96 -8.17 0.28
C VAL A 230 9.69 -6.99 -0.35
N PRO A 231 10.36 -6.12 0.43
CA PRO A 231 11.15 -5.02 -0.08
C PRO A 231 12.22 -5.50 -1.06
N SER A 232 12.59 -4.66 -2.00
CA SER A 232 13.67 -4.92 -2.94
C SER A 232 14.61 -3.72 -2.98
N ASN A 233 15.91 -3.99 -3.09
CA ASN A 233 16.93 -2.96 -3.33
C ASN A 233 17.05 -2.57 -4.81
N ASP A 234 16.14 -3.03 -5.65
CA ASP A 234 16.03 -2.61 -7.03
C ASP A 234 15.67 -1.11 -7.09
N ASN A 235 16.44 -0.32 -7.82
CA ASN A 235 16.22 1.12 -7.94
C ASN A 235 14.81 1.49 -8.43
N SER A 236 14.13 0.58 -9.13
CA SER A 236 12.75 0.80 -9.59
C SER A 236 11.71 0.83 -8.46
N VAL A 237 12.06 0.32 -7.26
CA VAL A 237 11.13 0.21 -6.12
C VAL A 237 11.74 0.72 -4.80
N SER A 238 12.90 1.37 -4.84
CA SER A 238 13.64 1.79 -3.64
C SER A 238 13.15 3.11 -3.05
N ASN A 239 12.56 3.99 -3.84
CA ASN A 239 12.07 5.29 -3.39
C ASN A 239 10.61 5.23 -2.92
N THR A 240 10.23 6.22 -2.13
CA THR A 240 8.91 6.32 -1.51
C THR A 240 8.06 7.39 -2.20
N TYR A 241 6.91 6.99 -2.75
CA TYR A 241 5.90 7.90 -3.27
C TYR A 241 4.53 7.55 -2.67
N ILE A 242 4.26 8.09 -1.48
CA ILE A 242 3.07 7.78 -0.68
C ILE A 242 1.78 8.21 -1.41
N ALA A 243 1.84 9.35 -2.11
CA ALA A 243 0.70 9.90 -2.83
C ALA A 243 0.18 8.94 -3.91
N GLY A 244 1.06 8.24 -4.63
CA GLY A 244 0.67 7.22 -5.61
C GLY A 244 -0.05 6.04 -4.97
N GLY A 245 0.42 5.58 -3.82
CA GLY A 245 -0.28 4.56 -3.04
C GLY A 245 -1.68 5.01 -2.61
N LEU A 246 -1.80 6.22 -2.07
CA LEU A 246 -3.09 6.78 -1.64
C LEU A 246 -4.05 7.01 -2.82
N GLU A 247 -3.55 7.48 -3.96
CA GLU A 247 -4.35 7.66 -5.18
C GLU A 247 -5.02 6.34 -5.59
N PHE A 248 -4.25 5.25 -5.66
CA PHE A 248 -4.81 3.95 -6.00
C PHE A 248 -5.65 3.32 -4.88
N GLY A 249 -5.39 3.66 -3.63
CA GLY A 249 -6.29 3.35 -2.53
C GLY A 249 -7.66 4.02 -2.69
N TRP A 250 -7.68 5.26 -3.18
CA TRP A 250 -8.91 5.99 -3.49
C TRP A 250 -9.62 5.40 -4.72
N HIS A 251 -8.89 5.12 -5.81
CA HIS A 251 -9.43 4.42 -6.98
C HIS A 251 -10.11 3.10 -6.61
N MET A 252 -9.49 2.31 -5.74
CA MET A 252 -10.02 1.03 -5.28
C MET A 252 -11.37 1.14 -4.56
N LEU A 253 -11.63 2.27 -3.90
CA LEU A 253 -12.88 2.53 -3.19
C LEU A 253 -13.85 3.41 -3.99
N SER A 254 -13.47 3.83 -5.19
CA SER A 254 -14.33 4.59 -6.11
C SER A 254 -14.93 3.63 -7.15
N SER A 255 -16.22 3.79 -7.44
CA SER A 255 -16.85 3.01 -8.53
C SER A 255 -16.35 3.48 -9.89
N GLY A 256 -16.06 2.53 -10.78
CA GLY A 256 -15.54 2.80 -12.13
C GLY A 256 -14.04 2.60 -12.23
N LYS A 257 -13.50 2.82 -13.45
CA LYS A 257 -12.08 2.59 -13.73
C LYS A 257 -11.16 3.53 -12.94
N PRO A 258 -9.96 3.11 -12.57
CA PRO A 258 -9.22 1.91 -13.02
C PRO A 258 -9.58 0.60 -12.31
N LEU A 259 -10.20 0.63 -11.13
CA LEU A 259 -10.59 -0.53 -10.32
C LEU A 259 -12.09 -0.43 -10.07
N ASP A 260 -12.89 -1.35 -10.62
CA ASP A 260 -14.34 -1.20 -10.78
C ASP A 260 -15.20 -2.03 -9.83
N LYS A 261 -14.61 -2.65 -8.82
CA LYS A 261 -15.35 -3.51 -7.87
C LYS A 261 -16.03 -2.76 -6.72
N ALA A 262 -15.68 -1.49 -6.51
CA ALA A 262 -16.23 -0.72 -5.40
C ALA A 262 -17.73 -0.44 -5.59
N THR A 263 -18.47 -0.51 -4.50
CA THR A 263 -19.87 -0.09 -4.45
C THR A 263 -20.01 1.38 -4.81
N THR A 264 -21.04 1.74 -5.59
CA THR A 264 -21.31 3.14 -5.95
C THR A 264 -21.63 3.98 -4.69
N LYS A 265 -21.38 5.28 -4.76
CA LYS A 265 -21.67 6.18 -3.62
C LYS A 265 -23.15 6.15 -3.22
N ALA A 266 -24.04 6.07 -4.22
CA ALA A 266 -25.49 5.99 -4.00
C ALA A 266 -25.89 4.69 -3.27
N ASP A 267 -25.36 3.55 -3.69
CA ASP A 267 -25.69 2.27 -3.07
C ASP A 267 -24.97 2.09 -1.73
N ALA A 268 -23.74 2.63 -1.58
CA ALA A 268 -23.04 2.67 -0.31
C ALA A 268 -23.88 3.40 0.76
N SER A 269 -24.49 4.55 0.40
CA SER A 269 -25.35 5.31 1.29
C SER A 269 -26.60 4.51 1.69
N LYS A 270 -27.29 3.85 0.74
CA LYS A 270 -28.46 3.02 0.99
C LYS A 270 -28.15 1.83 1.90
N LEU A 271 -26.99 1.21 1.74
CA LEU A 271 -26.55 0.05 2.49
C LEU A 271 -25.93 0.38 3.86
N GLY A 272 -25.71 1.68 4.15
CA GLY A 272 -24.92 2.09 5.30
C GLY A 272 -23.46 1.65 5.21
N LEU A 273 -22.96 1.36 3.98
CA LEU A 273 -21.61 0.85 3.76
C LEU A 273 -20.57 1.88 4.19
N THR A 274 -19.53 1.40 4.87
CA THR A 274 -18.37 2.20 5.24
C THR A 274 -17.23 1.91 4.28
N LYS A 275 -16.55 2.97 3.81
CA LYS A 275 -15.32 2.88 3.02
C LYS A 275 -14.15 3.42 3.83
N ALA A 276 -13.04 2.70 3.86
CA ALA A 276 -11.86 3.10 4.63
C ALA A 276 -10.55 2.77 3.92
N ILE A 277 -9.59 3.66 4.02
CA ILE A 277 -8.19 3.43 3.64
C ILE A 277 -7.36 3.27 4.92
N VAL A 278 -6.50 2.26 4.95
CA VAL A 278 -5.44 2.11 5.95
C VAL A 278 -4.11 2.36 5.24
N LEU A 279 -3.55 3.54 5.44
CA LEU A 279 -2.28 3.97 4.86
C LEU A 279 -1.17 3.76 5.87
N MET A 280 -0.17 2.95 5.53
CA MET A 280 1.00 2.70 6.37
C MET A 280 2.28 2.96 5.59
N THR A 281 3.21 3.70 6.19
CA THR A 281 4.56 3.96 5.66
C THR A 281 5.58 4.04 6.80
N ASP A 282 6.86 3.78 6.49
CA ASP A 282 7.99 3.90 7.42
C ASP A 282 8.92 5.07 7.09
N GLY A 283 8.51 5.95 6.18
CA GLY A 283 9.35 7.08 5.75
C GLY A 283 8.59 8.27 5.16
N ALA A 284 9.37 9.26 4.76
CA ALA A 284 8.91 10.43 4.03
C ALA A 284 8.88 10.16 2.51
N ASN A 285 8.17 11.00 1.76
CA ASN A 285 8.29 11.00 0.31
C ASN A 285 9.72 11.33 -0.13
N THR A 286 10.23 10.58 -1.09
CA THR A 286 11.57 10.79 -1.67
C THR A 286 11.53 10.99 -3.19
N GLN A 287 10.34 10.89 -3.78
CA GLN A 287 10.15 11.01 -5.22
C GLN A 287 8.76 11.59 -5.53
N SER A 288 8.66 12.29 -6.66
CA SER A 288 7.40 12.81 -7.20
C SER A 288 7.29 12.50 -8.69
N PRO A 289 6.10 12.55 -9.30
CA PRO A 289 5.91 12.28 -10.74
C PRO A 289 6.57 13.33 -11.64
N GLY A 290 7.03 14.46 -11.09
CA GLY A 290 7.57 15.58 -11.86
C GLY A 290 6.50 16.36 -12.64
N SER A 291 6.89 17.51 -13.16
CA SER A 291 5.99 18.36 -13.96
C SER A 291 5.85 17.92 -15.42
N THR A 292 6.71 17.00 -15.87
CA THR A 292 6.73 16.50 -17.25
C THR A 292 6.32 15.04 -17.26
N ARG A 293 5.31 14.72 -18.06
CA ARG A 293 4.83 13.34 -18.26
C ARG A 293 6.01 12.40 -18.59
N GLY A 294 6.08 11.27 -17.91
CA GLY A 294 7.12 10.26 -18.09
C GLY A 294 8.46 10.56 -17.41
N LYS A 295 8.53 11.62 -16.61
CA LYS A 295 9.77 11.94 -15.87
C LYS A 295 9.47 12.01 -14.37
N TRP A 296 10.22 11.24 -13.61
CA TRP A 296 10.23 11.35 -12.16
C TRP A 296 11.16 12.49 -11.72
N ASN A 297 10.73 13.21 -10.67
CA ASN A 297 11.59 14.13 -9.95
C ASN A 297 12.12 13.40 -8.70
N SER A 298 13.44 13.22 -8.64
CA SER A 298 14.14 12.65 -7.48
C SER A 298 15.11 13.66 -6.85
N THR A 299 15.11 14.90 -7.32
CA THR A 299 15.99 15.95 -6.80
C THR A 299 15.44 16.49 -5.49
N MET A 300 16.12 16.20 -4.40
CA MET A 300 15.74 16.69 -3.06
C MET A 300 16.22 18.15 -2.86
N PRO A 301 15.44 19.01 -2.17
CA PRO A 301 14.16 18.77 -1.52
C PRO A 301 12.92 18.93 -2.42
N SER A 302 13.09 19.31 -3.67
CA SER A 302 12.00 19.65 -4.61
C SER A 302 11.03 18.47 -4.81
N ALA A 303 11.55 17.26 -5.02
CA ALA A 303 10.74 16.05 -5.18
C ALA A 303 9.83 15.79 -3.96
N ARG A 304 10.39 15.94 -2.76
CA ARG A 304 9.66 15.79 -1.52
C ARG A 304 8.53 16.83 -1.39
N ASN A 305 8.85 18.10 -1.61
CA ASN A 305 7.86 19.18 -1.47
C ASN A 305 6.68 19.00 -2.44
N GLU A 306 6.96 18.57 -3.66
CA GLU A 306 5.93 18.28 -4.66
C GLU A 306 5.06 17.08 -4.24
N ALA A 307 5.67 15.97 -3.85
CA ALA A 307 4.96 14.78 -3.42
C ALA A 307 4.12 15.01 -2.15
N ASP A 308 4.65 15.80 -1.19
CA ASP A 308 3.96 16.16 0.04
C ASP A 308 2.74 17.07 -0.25
N ALA A 309 2.86 17.99 -1.22
CA ALA A 309 1.73 18.83 -1.66
C ALA A 309 0.63 17.99 -2.32
N ILE A 310 1.01 17.04 -3.18
CA ILE A 310 0.08 16.09 -3.81
C ILE A 310 -0.61 15.26 -2.74
N LEU A 311 0.14 14.70 -1.80
CA LEU A 311 -0.39 13.86 -0.72
C LEU A 311 -1.42 14.61 0.13
N LYS A 312 -1.13 15.85 0.54
CA LYS A 312 -2.06 16.70 1.31
C LYS A 312 -3.38 16.94 0.56
N SER A 313 -3.27 17.21 -0.74
CA SER A 313 -4.45 17.43 -1.59
C SER A 313 -5.29 16.16 -1.74
N LEU A 314 -4.66 15.02 -1.97
CA LEU A 314 -5.34 13.72 -2.04
C LEU A 314 -6.02 13.38 -0.71
N CYS A 315 -5.35 13.56 0.43
CA CYS A 315 -5.96 13.32 1.75
C CYS A 315 -7.24 14.15 1.95
N THR A 316 -7.23 15.40 1.51
CA THR A 316 -8.41 16.29 1.56
C THR A 316 -9.54 15.75 0.69
N ASN A 317 -9.23 15.36 -0.54
CA ASN A 317 -10.23 14.91 -1.51
C ASN A 317 -10.84 13.57 -1.13
N VAL A 318 -10.04 12.62 -0.67
CA VAL A 318 -10.50 11.32 -0.15
C VAL A 318 -11.47 11.50 1.02
N LYS A 319 -11.15 12.41 1.95
CA LYS A 319 -12.04 12.75 3.07
C LYS A 319 -13.34 13.40 2.62
N ASN A 320 -13.26 14.32 1.65
CA ASN A 320 -14.45 14.98 1.06
C ASN A 320 -15.35 14.00 0.30
N ASP A 321 -14.77 12.90 -0.22
CA ASP A 321 -15.53 11.82 -0.86
C ASP A 321 -16.22 10.89 0.15
N GLY A 322 -16.05 11.15 1.45
CA GLY A 322 -16.66 10.38 2.54
C GLY A 322 -15.94 9.10 2.90
N ILE A 323 -14.70 8.93 2.42
CA ILE A 323 -13.85 7.78 2.73
C ILE A 323 -13.01 8.08 3.98
N LEU A 324 -13.02 7.15 4.93
CA LEU A 324 -12.22 7.27 6.14
C LEU A 324 -10.75 6.94 5.86
N ILE A 325 -9.83 7.73 6.39
CA ILE A 325 -8.40 7.48 6.30
C ILE A 325 -7.86 7.20 7.71
N TYR A 326 -7.30 6.01 7.89
CA TYR A 326 -6.43 5.65 8.99
C TYR A 326 -4.99 5.74 8.53
N THR A 327 -4.12 6.38 9.30
CA THR A 327 -2.70 6.49 8.98
C THR A 327 -1.84 5.88 10.06
N VAL A 328 -0.80 5.17 9.66
CA VAL A 328 0.17 4.53 10.54
C VAL A 328 1.57 4.96 10.13
N ALA A 329 2.23 5.76 10.98
CA ALA A 329 3.64 6.09 10.85
C ALA A 329 4.46 5.02 11.58
N PHE A 330 5.18 4.16 10.85
CA PHE A 330 5.94 3.08 11.44
C PHE A 330 7.42 3.39 11.51
N SER A 331 7.92 3.72 12.70
CA SER A 331 9.33 4.10 12.92
C SER A 331 9.76 5.24 11.98
N VAL A 332 8.88 6.24 11.79
CA VAL A 332 9.16 7.45 11.01
C VAL A 332 9.84 8.45 11.92
N ASP A 333 11.11 8.77 11.67
CA ASP A 333 11.87 9.73 12.48
C ASP A 333 11.63 11.19 12.05
N ASP A 334 11.15 11.41 10.83
CA ASP A 334 10.90 12.72 10.24
C ASP A 334 9.61 13.35 10.78
N ASP A 335 9.74 14.45 11.50
CA ASP A 335 8.60 15.17 12.11
C ASP A 335 7.61 15.70 11.08
N ALA A 336 8.11 16.23 9.95
CA ALA A 336 7.23 16.76 8.91
C ALA A 336 6.41 15.65 8.23
N ALA A 337 7.02 14.49 7.99
CA ALA A 337 6.31 13.33 7.45
C ALA A 337 5.25 12.82 8.44
N ARG A 338 5.58 12.74 9.74
CA ARG A 338 4.60 12.39 10.78
C ARG A 338 3.43 13.37 10.82
N GLN A 339 3.72 14.67 10.72
CA GLN A 339 2.66 15.68 10.72
C GLN A 339 1.73 15.55 9.51
N ILE A 340 2.28 15.30 8.30
CA ILE A 340 1.48 15.07 7.10
C ILE A 340 0.56 13.85 7.28
N LEU A 341 1.08 12.74 7.81
CA LEU A 341 0.29 11.54 8.07
C LEU A 341 -0.80 11.79 9.11
N LYS A 342 -0.49 12.57 10.15
CA LYS A 342 -1.47 12.98 11.17
C LYS A 342 -2.58 13.83 10.58
N ASP A 343 -2.26 14.80 9.72
CA ASP A 343 -3.23 15.67 9.05
C ASP A 343 -4.04 14.93 7.99
N CYS A 344 -3.47 13.87 7.40
CA CYS A 344 -4.13 13.00 6.45
C CYS A 344 -5.22 12.14 7.10
N ALA A 345 -5.05 11.70 8.33
CA ALA A 345 -6.04 10.92 9.05
C ALA A 345 -7.40 11.65 9.13
N SER A 346 -8.51 10.90 9.04
CA SER A 346 -9.86 11.49 9.10
C SER A 346 -10.25 12.00 10.48
N ALA A 347 -9.56 11.54 11.53
CA ALA A 347 -9.69 12.05 12.91
C ALA A 347 -8.34 11.85 13.63
N PRO A 348 -8.06 12.63 14.68
CA PRO A 348 -6.85 12.45 15.48
C PRO A 348 -6.69 11.03 16.06
N SER A 349 -7.79 10.37 16.37
CA SER A 349 -7.82 8.98 16.85
C SER A 349 -7.56 7.93 15.77
N TYR A 350 -7.47 8.34 14.50
CA TYR A 350 -7.18 7.47 13.35
C TYR A 350 -5.72 7.57 12.88
N TYR A 351 -4.92 8.41 13.55
CA TYR A 351 -3.48 8.45 13.39
C TYR A 351 -2.78 7.61 14.45
N TYR A 352 -1.84 6.77 14.03
CA TYR A 352 -1.03 5.91 14.89
C TYR A 352 0.46 6.15 14.64
N ASP A 353 1.19 6.57 15.69
CA ASP A 353 2.65 6.67 15.69
C ASP A 353 3.21 5.37 16.29
N ALA A 354 3.56 4.43 15.44
CA ALA A 354 4.07 3.13 15.83
C ALA A 354 5.61 3.15 15.82
N ARG A 355 6.24 3.22 16.99
CA ARG A 355 7.69 3.35 17.14
C ARG A 355 8.43 2.02 17.16
N ASP A 356 7.73 0.92 17.40
CA ASP A 356 8.26 -0.42 17.52
C ASP A 356 7.27 -1.46 16.94
N SER A 357 7.71 -2.71 16.90
CA SER A 357 6.92 -3.83 16.36
C SER A 357 5.62 -4.07 17.12
N ALA A 358 5.62 -3.91 18.44
CA ALA A 358 4.45 -4.16 19.28
C ALA A 358 3.38 -3.07 19.07
N THR A 359 3.81 -1.81 18.98
CA THR A 359 2.92 -0.68 18.70
C THR A 359 2.33 -0.72 17.30
N LEU A 360 3.04 -1.25 16.29
CA LEU A 360 2.48 -1.50 14.95
C LEU A 360 1.36 -2.53 15.01
N ILE A 361 1.59 -3.67 15.63
CA ILE A 361 0.56 -4.72 15.78
C ILE A 361 -0.66 -4.18 16.53
N ASN A 362 -0.44 -3.41 17.59
CA ASN A 362 -1.52 -2.78 18.36
C ASN A 362 -2.30 -1.75 17.53
N ALA A 363 -1.61 -0.95 16.69
CA ALA A 363 -2.27 0.00 15.79
C ALA A 363 -3.23 -0.71 14.83
N PHE A 364 -2.80 -1.78 14.15
CA PHE A 364 -3.65 -2.56 13.25
C PHE A 364 -4.83 -3.21 14.00
N SER A 365 -4.60 -3.73 15.20
CA SER A 365 -5.67 -4.29 16.05
C SER A 365 -6.71 -3.22 16.42
N LYS A 366 -6.28 -2.01 16.81
CA LYS A 366 -7.18 -0.88 17.10
C LYS A 366 -7.96 -0.42 15.88
N ILE A 367 -7.33 -0.39 14.71
CA ILE A 367 -8.00 -0.08 13.44
C ILE A 367 -9.10 -1.11 13.17
N GLY A 368 -8.81 -2.40 13.30
CA GLY A 368 -9.79 -3.47 13.14
C GLY A 368 -10.99 -3.31 14.08
N LEU A 369 -10.75 -3.06 15.36
CA LEU A 369 -11.80 -2.81 16.34
C LEU A 369 -12.61 -1.54 16.02
N SER A 370 -11.95 -0.47 15.55
CA SER A 370 -12.62 0.77 15.14
C SER A 370 -13.55 0.52 13.96
N LEU A 371 -13.08 -0.16 12.92
CA LEU A 371 -13.87 -0.50 11.72
C LEU A 371 -15.05 -1.41 12.06
N MET A 372 -14.87 -2.39 12.95
CA MET A 372 -15.97 -3.24 13.44
C MET A 372 -17.01 -2.44 14.22
N ARG A 373 -16.59 -1.51 15.09
CA ARG A 373 -17.51 -0.67 15.87
C ARG A 373 -18.33 0.26 14.98
N LEU A 374 -17.74 0.85 13.94
CA LEU A 374 -18.46 1.70 12.99
C LEU A 374 -19.57 0.95 12.25
N ARG A 375 -19.46 -0.38 12.09
CA ARG A 375 -20.49 -1.22 11.50
C ARG A 375 -21.64 -1.53 12.46
N VAL A 376 -21.41 -1.51 13.77
CA VAL A 376 -22.43 -1.83 14.78
C VAL A 376 -23.18 -0.58 15.24
N ALA A 377 -22.55 0.59 15.10
CA ALA A 377 -23.10 1.87 15.55
C ALA A 377 -24.05 2.55 14.53
N LYS A 378 -24.18 2.00 13.32
CA LYS A 378 -25.12 2.44 12.28
C LYS A 378 -26.34 1.52 12.26
#